data_acf14c72d8ca488ad30c3111fa535a9b
#
_entry.id   acf14c72d8ca488ad30c3111fa535a9b
#
_cell.length_a   1.000
_cell.length_b   1.000
_cell.length_c   1.000
_cell.angle_alpha   90.00
_cell.angle_beta   90.00
_cell.angle_gamma   90.00
#
_symmetry.space_group_name_H-M   'P 1'
#
loop_
_entity.id
_entity.type
_entity.pdbx_description
1 polymer ?
#
loop_
_entity_poly.entity_id
_entity_poly.type
_entity_poly.pdbx_seq_one_letter_code
_entity_poly.pdbx_strand_id
1 'polypeptide(L)'
;MSSLSNYGQVIAATTVALQSMLAGSPFGLNVTARSLDVARTGVTGSSINLFLYSDSLISYREASAQHGPSRVIAELRYLVSAFAADVEDTDAASHRDFGTAQAAIERHPVLTVPVTASEKLQVWLTPSPLTTEVLTSLWQASTAPLRVSFAVMASFTLDTTERVTKLGTIRDVVKLAGAGAIAVFSGADAGAKAAAAASAASELGKALVTVGLDSVVASSPEETDATLDRLFEQVKREGAVLLIADADALFGVRPEELDPDDPYAAIDVGAVLDRLGDAPSVVFVALTALSGDELADRARVEVRFPGR
;
A
#
# COMPACT_ATOMS: atom_id res chain seq x y z
N MET A 1 -0.62 2.55 4.34
CA MET A 1 -0.67 3.01 2.93
C MET A 1 -1.39 1.95 2.12
N SER A 2 -2.26 2.35 1.18
CA SER A 2 -3.03 1.38 0.40
C SER A 2 -2.14 0.64 -0.58
N SER A 3 -2.26 -0.68 -0.59
CA SER A 3 -1.51 -1.58 -1.44
C SER A 3 -2.21 -1.81 -2.78
N LEU A 4 -1.45 -2.16 -3.80
CA LEU A 4 -1.98 -2.50 -5.12
C LEU A 4 -2.95 -3.71 -5.08
N SER A 5 -2.80 -4.60 -4.09
CA SER A 5 -3.72 -5.74 -3.88
C SER A 5 -5.16 -5.29 -3.58
N ASN A 6 -5.35 -4.08 -3.05
CA ASN A 6 -6.66 -3.51 -2.73
C ASN A 6 -7.17 -2.52 -3.80
N TYR A 7 -6.55 -2.50 -4.99
CA TYR A 7 -6.84 -1.49 -6.01
C TYR A 7 -8.33 -1.40 -6.37
N GLY A 8 -8.99 -2.53 -6.59
CA GLY A 8 -10.43 -2.54 -6.87
C GLY A 8 -11.28 -1.93 -5.76
N GLN A 9 -10.91 -2.15 -4.49
CA GLN A 9 -11.58 -1.53 -3.35
C GLN A 9 -11.33 -0.03 -3.28
N VAL A 10 -10.13 0.42 -3.62
CA VAL A 10 -9.77 1.85 -3.68
C VAL A 10 -10.56 2.56 -4.78
N ILE A 11 -10.72 1.95 -5.96
CA ILE A 11 -11.57 2.49 -7.04
C ILE A 11 -13.00 2.67 -6.54
N ALA A 12 -13.59 1.64 -5.94
CA ALA A 12 -14.96 1.69 -5.44
C ALA A 12 -15.11 2.75 -4.34
N ALA A 13 -14.19 2.80 -3.37
CA ALA A 13 -14.20 3.77 -2.29
C ALA A 13 -14.04 5.22 -2.80
N THR A 14 -13.18 5.44 -3.82
CA THR A 14 -13.00 6.76 -4.45
C THR A 14 -14.28 7.22 -5.14
N THR A 15 -14.96 6.33 -5.87
CA THR A 15 -16.24 6.64 -6.52
C THR A 15 -17.31 7.04 -5.49
N VAL A 16 -17.42 6.26 -4.40
CA VAL A 16 -18.37 6.55 -3.31
C VAL A 16 -18.05 7.86 -2.60
N ALA A 17 -16.77 8.14 -2.35
CA ALA A 17 -16.34 9.37 -1.70
C ALA A 17 -16.64 10.60 -2.57
N LEU A 18 -16.37 10.53 -3.87
CA LEU A 18 -16.68 11.60 -4.83
C LEU A 18 -18.20 11.83 -4.92
N GLN A 19 -18.98 10.75 -4.99
CA GLN A 19 -20.45 10.83 -4.97
C GLN A 19 -20.97 11.47 -3.68
N SER A 20 -20.45 11.06 -2.53
CA SER A 20 -20.84 11.57 -1.22
C SER A 20 -20.47 13.04 -1.04
N MET A 21 -19.33 13.47 -1.54
CA MET A 21 -18.90 14.87 -1.50
C MET A 21 -19.84 15.76 -2.29
N LEU A 22 -20.24 15.36 -3.49
CA LEU A 22 -21.16 16.14 -4.34
C LEU A 22 -22.59 16.12 -3.81
N ALA A 23 -23.04 15.01 -3.23
CA ALA A 23 -24.39 14.89 -2.66
C ALA A 23 -24.53 15.55 -1.29
N GLY A 24 -23.40 15.74 -0.59
CA GLY A 24 -23.39 16.34 0.75
C GLY A 24 -23.61 17.84 0.78
N SER A 25 -23.85 18.38 2.00
CA SER A 25 -23.93 19.83 2.21
C SER A 25 -22.52 20.47 2.00
N PRO A 26 -22.43 21.67 1.40
CA PRO A 26 -23.52 22.57 0.99
C PRO A 26 -24.06 22.31 -0.43
N PHE A 27 -23.59 21.33 -1.17
CA PHE A 27 -23.90 21.14 -2.59
C PHE A 27 -25.30 20.52 -2.81
N GLY A 28 -25.57 19.40 -2.10
CA GLY A 28 -26.89 18.77 -2.08
C GLY A 28 -27.35 18.22 -3.44
N LEU A 29 -26.40 17.82 -4.30
CA LEU A 29 -26.74 17.36 -5.64
C LEU A 29 -27.30 15.92 -5.60
N ASN A 30 -28.19 15.61 -6.53
CA ASN A 30 -28.64 14.25 -6.77
C ASN A 30 -27.59 13.54 -7.66
N VAL A 31 -26.82 12.62 -7.08
CA VAL A 31 -25.63 12.05 -7.74
C VAL A 31 -25.77 10.55 -7.91
N THR A 32 -25.57 10.09 -9.15
CA THR A 32 -25.45 8.67 -9.50
C THR A 32 -24.04 8.35 -9.95
N ALA A 33 -23.67 7.06 -9.86
CA ALA A 33 -22.41 6.55 -10.40
C ALA A 33 -22.75 5.30 -11.24
N ARG A 34 -23.00 5.52 -12.53
CA ARG A 34 -23.50 4.47 -13.44
C ARG A 34 -22.93 4.67 -14.84
N SER A 35 -23.05 3.64 -15.68
CA SER A 35 -22.81 3.77 -17.11
C SER A 35 -23.79 4.77 -17.74
N LEU A 36 -23.37 5.41 -18.84
CA LEU A 36 -24.10 6.53 -19.42
C LEU A 36 -25.50 6.16 -19.95
N ASP A 37 -25.66 4.95 -20.46
CA ASP A 37 -26.90 4.39 -20.99
C ASP A 37 -28.01 4.23 -19.93
N VAL A 38 -27.61 3.93 -18.68
CA VAL A 38 -28.55 3.74 -17.56
C VAL A 38 -28.48 4.84 -16.49
N ALA A 39 -27.76 5.93 -16.77
CA ALA A 39 -27.54 7.03 -15.82
C ALA A 39 -28.84 7.60 -15.24
N ARG A 40 -29.92 7.61 -16.01
CA ARG A 40 -31.25 8.16 -15.62
C ARG A 40 -32.23 7.12 -15.10
N THR A 41 -31.89 5.82 -15.12
CA THR A 41 -32.82 4.75 -14.71
C THR A 41 -33.25 4.91 -13.25
N GLY A 42 -34.55 5.15 -13.03
CA GLY A 42 -35.13 5.35 -11.69
C GLY A 42 -34.70 6.64 -10.98
N VAL A 43 -34.19 7.62 -11.72
CA VAL A 43 -33.80 8.93 -11.17
C VAL A 43 -34.86 9.97 -11.51
N THR A 44 -35.36 10.67 -10.49
CA THR A 44 -36.31 11.79 -10.61
C THR A 44 -35.58 13.13 -10.38
N GLY A 45 -36.03 14.19 -11.06
CA GLY A 45 -35.40 15.51 -10.97
C GLY A 45 -34.06 15.59 -11.73
N SER A 46 -33.44 16.77 -11.68
CA SER A 46 -32.08 16.94 -12.23
C SER A 46 -31.06 16.12 -11.45
N SER A 47 -29.99 15.68 -12.13
CA SER A 47 -28.98 14.85 -11.49
C SER A 47 -27.62 15.00 -12.15
N ILE A 48 -26.60 14.67 -11.41
CA ILE A 48 -25.23 14.48 -11.88
C ILE A 48 -24.93 12.99 -11.93
N ASN A 49 -24.28 12.53 -12.99
CA ASN A 49 -23.78 11.16 -13.08
C ASN A 49 -22.25 11.14 -13.15
N LEU A 50 -21.66 10.28 -12.38
CA LEU A 50 -20.23 9.96 -12.41
C LEU A 50 -20.03 8.69 -13.22
N PHE A 51 -19.28 8.76 -14.30
CA PHE A 51 -18.94 7.60 -15.10
C PHE A 51 -17.42 7.44 -15.16
N LEU A 52 -16.90 6.40 -14.52
CA LEU A 52 -15.50 6.03 -14.64
C LEU A 52 -15.26 5.44 -16.04
N TYR A 53 -14.56 6.18 -16.90
CA TYR A 53 -14.36 5.75 -18.28
C TYR A 53 -12.95 5.27 -18.58
N SER A 54 -11.99 5.55 -17.70
CA SER A 54 -10.60 5.12 -17.86
C SER A 54 -9.89 5.09 -16.52
N ASP A 55 -8.96 4.16 -16.40
CA ASP A 55 -7.95 4.16 -15.35
C ASP A 55 -6.56 3.98 -15.95
N SER A 56 -5.53 4.38 -15.24
CA SER A 56 -4.14 4.13 -15.58
C SER A 56 -3.28 3.96 -14.34
N LEU A 57 -2.30 3.07 -14.43
CA LEU A 57 -1.30 2.82 -13.40
C LEU A 57 0.07 3.22 -13.95
N ILE A 58 0.67 4.22 -13.34
CA ILE A 58 1.98 4.76 -13.73
C ILE A 58 3.00 4.33 -12.68
N SER A 59 3.86 3.38 -13.03
CA SER A 59 4.92 2.92 -12.14
C SER A 59 6.00 4.00 -12.04
N TYR A 60 6.29 4.43 -10.82
CA TYR A 60 7.34 5.38 -10.52
C TYR A 60 8.42 4.70 -9.69
N ARG A 61 9.64 4.68 -10.22
CA ARG A 61 10.84 4.30 -9.45
C ARG A 61 11.65 5.56 -9.18
N GLU A 62 11.85 5.90 -7.93
CA GLU A 62 12.82 6.93 -7.59
C GLU A 62 14.21 6.48 -8.02
N ALA A 63 14.89 7.33 -8.81
CA ALA A 63 16.21 7.01 -9.36
C ALA A 63 17.31 6.87 -8.29
N SER A 64 17.04 7.31 -7.06
CA SER A 64 17.96 7.26 -5.91
C SER A 64 17.83 5.99 -5.06
N ALA A 65 16.75 5.21 -5.23
CA ALA A 65 16.51 4.01 -4.45
C ALA A 65 16.70 2.78 -5.33
N GLN A 66 17.89 2.20 -5.33
CA GLN A 66 18.09 0.90 -5.99
C GLN A 66 17.19 -0.19 -5.37
N HIS A 67 16.63 0.04 -4.18
CA HIS A 67 15.82 -0.91 -3.40
C HIS A 67 14.65 -0.26 -2.63
N GLY A 68 14.25 0.99 -2.96
CA GLY A 68 13.12 1.64 -2.31
C GLY A 68 11.76 1.05 -2.73
N PRO A 69 10.69 1.26 -1.93
CA PRO A 69 9.37 0.78 -2.26
C PRO A 69 8.96 1.30 -3.63
N SER A 70 8.60 0.40 -4.51
CA SER A 70 8.07 0.75 -5.82
C SER A 70 6.69 1.35 -5.61
N ARG A 71 6.49 2.59 -6.02
CA ARG A 71 5.22 3.29 -5.94
C ARG A 71 4.57 3.34 -7.30
N VAL A 72 3.25 3.23 -7.30
CA VAL A 72 2.43 3.39 -8.48
C VAL A 72 1.49 4.55 -8.26
N ILE A 73 1.48 5.50 -9.18
CA ILE A 73 0.45 6.52 -9.24
C ILE A 73 -0.71 5.92 -10.03
N ALA A 74 -1.88 5.89 -9.42
CA ALA A 74 -3.12 5.53 -10.08
C ALA A 74 -3.88 6.79 -10.46
N GLU A 75 -4.41 6.82 -11.68
CA GLU A 75 -5.27 7.87 -12.19
C GLU A 75 -6.60 7.27 -12.62
N LEU A 76 -7.66 7.72 -12.00
CA LEU A 76 -9.04 7.37 -12.37
C LEU A 76 -9.68 8.55 -13.08
N ARG A 77 -10.22 8.35 -14.27
CA ARG A 77 -10.85 9.42 -15.05
C ARG A 77 -12.35 9.26 -15.08
N TYR A 78 -13.03 10.23 -14.50
CA TYR A 78 -14.49 10.30 -14.43
C TYR A 78 -15.02 11.31 -15.40
N LEU A 79 -16.04 10.92 -16.16
CA LEU A 79 -16.92 11.85 -16.87
C LEU A 79 -18.05 12.25 -15.93
N VAL A 80 -18.18 13.54 -15.66
CA VAL A 80 -19.21 14.13 -14.82
C VAL A 80 -20.24 14.77 -15.75
N SER A 81 -21.43 14.22 -15.78
CA SER A 81 -22.49 14.61 -16.74
C SER A 81 -23.72 15.11 -16.02
N ALA A 82 -24.31 16.19 -16.49
CA ALA A 82 -25.54 16.74 -15.96
C ALA A 82 -26.77 16.32 -16.78
N PHE A 83 -27.82 15.97 -16.08
CA PHE A 83 -29.10 15.56 -16.66
C PHE A 83 -30.23 16.43 -16.14
N ALA A 84 -31.10 16.88 -17.06
CA ALA A 84 -32.33 17.58 -16.74
C ALA A 84 -33.34 16.66 -16.02
N ALA A 85 -34.37 17.27 -15.41
CA ALA A 85 -35.46 16.54 -14.77
C ALA A 85 -36.22 15.66 -15.76
N ASP A 86 -36.51 16.20 -16.93
CA ASP A 86 -37.13 15.46 -18.02
C ASP A 86 -36.14 15.08 -19.12
N VAL A 87 -36.40 13.95 -19.78
CA VAL A 87 -35.47 13.38 -20.76
C VAL A 87 -35.34 14.26 -22.01
N GLU A 88 -36.35 15.08 -22.27
CA GLU A 88 -36.45 15.89 -23.50
C GLU A 88 -35.92 17.30 -23.35
N ASP A 89 -35.74 17.82 -22.10
CA ASP A 89 -35.37 19.20 -21.86
C ASP A 89 -33.93 19.38 -21.31
N THR A 90 -33.26 20.42 -21.84
CA THR A 90 -32.08 21.01 -21.23
C THR A 90 -32.54 22.17 -20.36
N ASP A 91 -32.85 21.93 -19.10
CA ASP A 91 -33.31 22.97 -18.22
C ASP A 91 -32.18 23.74 -17.52
N ALA A 92 -32.48 24.96 -17.05
CA ALA A 92 -31.53 25.76 -16.31
C ALA A 92 -31.08 25.10 -14.99
N ALA A 93 -31.84 24.13 -14.46
CA ALA A 93 -31.50 23.39 -13.25
C ALA A 93 -30.33 22.46 -13.49
N SER A 94 -30.32 21.70 -14.60
CA SER A 94 -29.20 20.85 -14.95
C SER A 94 -27.89 21.63 -15.17
N HIS A 95 -27.98 22.82 -15.78
CA HIS A 95 -26.81 23.68 -15.95
C HIS A 95 -26.32 24.27 -14.61
N ARG A 96 -27.22 24.55 -13.69
CA ARG A 96 -26.85 24.96 -12.31
C ARG A 96 -26.15 23.81 -11.57
N ASP A 97 -26.70 22.62 -11.66
CA ASP A 97 -26.13 21.43 -11.02
C ASP A 97 -24.76 21.11 -11.62
N PHE A 98 -24.59 21.25 -12.93
CA PHE A 98 -23.28 21.14 -13.62
C PHE A 98 -22.27 22.14 -13.06
N GLY A 99 -22.60 23.42 -13.00
CA GLY A 99 -21.72 24.45 -12.46
C GLY A 99 -21.41 24.24 -10.97
N THR A 100 -22.41 23.77 -10.20
CA THR A 100 -22.23 23.42 -8.78
C THR A 100 -21.28 22.26 -8.61
N ALA A 101 -21.39 21.20 -9.41
CA ALA A 101 -20.50 20.05 -9.36
C ALA A 101 -19.05 20.45 -9.72
N GLN A 102 -18.88 21.27 -10.74
CA GLN A 102 -17.56 21.79 -11.14
C GLN A 102 -16.94 22.64 -10.04
N ALA A 103 -17.70 23.58 -9.46
CA ALA A 103 -17.23 24.41 -8.35
C ALA A 103 -16.94 23.59 -7.07
N ALA A 104 -17.68 22.51 -6.83
CA ALA A 104 -17.44 21.63 -5.69
C ALA A 104 -16.09 20.91 -5.81
N ILE A 105 -15.77 20.40 -6.98
CA ILE A 105 -14.49 19.73 -7.24
C ILE A 105 -13.33 20.71 -7.10
N GLU A 106 -13.44 21.91 -7.64
CA GLU A 106 -12.42 22.96 -7.52
C GLU A 106 -12.18 23.39 -6.06
N ARG A 107 -13.23 23.40 -5.24
CA ARG A 107 -13.11 23.76 -3.81
C ARG A 107 -12.56 22.63 -2.95
N HIS A 108 -12.66 21.39 -3.41
CA HIS A 108 -12.21 20.19 -2.68
C HIS A 108 -11.20 19.41 -3.52
N PRO A 109 -10.01 19.99 -3.75
CA PRO A 109 -8.99 19.36 -4.61
C PRO A 109 -8.41 18.09 -4.01
N VAL A 110 -8.69 17.80 -2.74
CA VAL A 110 -8.22 16.59 -2.05
C VAL A 110 -9.39 15.94 -1.31
N LEU A 111 -9.63 14.67 -1.62
CA LEU A 111 -10.59 13.84 -0.89
C LEU A 111 -9.85 12.92 0.07
N THR A 112 -10.38 12.77 1.27
CA THR A 112 -9.96 11.70 2.19
C THR A 112 -10.88 10.51 2.00
N VAL A 113 -10.37 9.44 1.39
CA VAL A 113 -11.12 8.24 1.03
C VAL A 113 -10.87 7.15 2.06
N PRO A 114 -11.89 6.69 2.81
CA PRO A 114 -11.74 5.56 3.71
C PRO A 114 -11.68 4.27 2.88
N VAL A 115 -10.53 3.58 2.90
CA VAL A 115 -10.34 2.32 2.18
C VAL A 115 -10.71 1.12 3.06
N THR A 116 -10.31 1.19 4.34
CA THR A 116 -10.69 0.24 5.39
C THR A 116 -11.08 1.00 6.65
N ALA A 117 -11.50 0.30 7.71
CA ALA A 117 -11.84 0.92 9.00
C ALA A 117 -10.67 1.74 9.61
N SER A 118 -9.42 1.34 9.34
CA SER A 118 -8.21 1.96 9.88
C SER A 118 -7.41 2.75 8.84
N GLU A 119 -7.69 2.59 7.56
CA GLU A 119 -6.89 3.15 6.48
C GLU A 119 -7.65 4.18 5.67
N LYS A 120 -7.03 5.36 5.51
CA LYS A 120 -7.53 6.47 4.70
C LYS A 120 -6.50 6.83 3.64
N LEU A 121 -6.98 7.07 2.43
CA LEU A 121 -6.17 7.48 1.29
C LEU A 121 -6.47 8.93 0.94
N GLN A 122 -5.44 9.69 0.61
CA GLN A 122 -5.60 11.02 0.02
C GLN A 122 -5.70 10.88 -1.49
N VAL A 123 -6.76 11.41 -2.06
CA VAL A 123 -7.02 11.39 -3.51
C VAL A 123 -7.10 12.82 -4.01
N TRP A 124 -6.24 13.17 -4.95
CA TRP A 124 -6.23 14.49 -5.57
C TRP A 124 -7.18 14.52 -6.74
N LEU A 125 -8.06 15.53 -6.75
CA LEU A 125 -8.99 15.79 -7.85
C LEU A 125 -8.42 16.90 -8.72
N THR A 126 -8.27 16.64 -10.00
CA THR A 126 -7.78 17.62 -10.98
C THR A 126 -8.71 17.65 -12.18
N PRO A 127 -9.23 18.83 -12.59
CA PRO A 127 -9.94 18.95 -13.84
C PRO A 127 -9.10 18.41 -14.99
N SER A 128 -9.67 17.57 -15.82
CA SER A 128 -8.98 16.97 -16.96
C SER A 128 -9.55 17.55 -18.25
N PRO A 129 -8.71 18.12 -19.12
CA PRO A 129 -9.18 18.57 -20.43
C PRO A 129 -9.77 17.41 -21.22
N LEU A 130 -10.95 17.60 -21.77
CA LEU A 130 -11.61 16.63 -22.62
C LEU A 130 -11.81 17.24 -24.01
N THR A 131 -11.23 16.62 -25.04
CA THR A 131 -11.45 17.10 -26.42
C THR A 131 -12.87 16.73 -26.86
N THR A 132 -13.40 17.49 -27.81
CA THR A 132 -14.74 17.23 -28.36
C THR A 132 -14.84 15.85 -28.99
N GLU A 133 -13.75 15.38 -29.61
CA GLU A 133 -13.71 14.04 -30.23
C GLU A 133 -13.84 12.93 -29.17
N VAL A 134 -13.08 13.02 -28.08
CA VAL A 134 -13.16 12.04 -26.99
C VAL A 134 -14.53 12.06 -26.33
N LEU A 135 -15.08 13.26 -26.06
CA LEU A 135 -16.43 13.41 -25.51
C LEU A 135 -17.47 12.77 -26.41
N THR A 136 -17.43 13.10 -27.70
CA THR A 136 -18.37 12.56 -28.70
C THR A 136 -18.26 11.04 -28.78
N SER A 137 -17.05 10.50 -28.79
CA SER A 137 -16.81 9.06 -28.87
C SER A 137 -17.39 8.31 -27.66
N LEU A 138 -17.23 8.85 -26.43
CA LEU A 138 -17.79 8.26 -25.22
C LEU A 138 -19.33 8.20 -25.28
N TRP A 139 -19.98 9.28 -25.72
CA TRP A 139 -21.41 9.33 -25.82
C TRP A 139 -21.96 8.47 -26.96
N GLN A 140 -21.29 8.41 -28.11
CA GLN A 140 -21.65 7.51 -29.21
C GLN A 140 -21.52 6.05 -28.81
N ALA A 141 -20.44 5.66 -28.12
CA ALA A 141 -20.25 4.30 -27.64
C ALA A 141 -21.32 3.86 -26.64
N SER A 142 -21.87 4.80 -25.86
CA SER A 142 -22.93 4.52 -24.87
C SER A 142 -24.32 4.47 -25.47
N THR A 143 -24.49 4.83 -26.75
CA THR A 143 -25.80 4.95 -27.43
C THR A 143 -26.77 5.93 -26.72
N ALA A 144 -26.28 6.74 -25.80
CA ALA A 144 -27.07 7.72 -25.08
C ALA A 144 -26.92 9.13 -25.73
N PRO A 145 -27.93 10.01 -25.62
CA PRO A 145 -27.84 11.38 -26.12
C PRO A 145 -26.76 12.18 -25.38
N LEU A 146 -25.97 12.93 -26.15
CA LEU A 146 -24.93 13.82 -25.62
C LEU A 146 -25.50 14.78 -24.58
N ARG A 147 -24.83 14.88 -23.43
CA ARG A 147 -25.13 15.79 -22.34
C ARG A 147 -23.92 16.67 -22.00
N VAL A 148 -24.20 17.81 -21.40
CA VAL A 148 -23.14 18.67 -20.87
C VAL A 148 -22.33 17.89 -19.86
N SER A 149 -21.01 17.80 -20.11
CA SER A 149 -20.10 16.98 -19.33
C SER A 149 -18.71 17.62 -19.22
N PHE A 150 -18.03 17.33 -18.13
CA PHE A 150 -16.62 17.63 -17.96
C PHE A 150 -15.90 16.39 -17.39
N ALA A 151 -14.59 16.35 -17.52
CA ALA A 151 -13.82 15.26 -16.93
C ALA A 151 -13.05 15.72 -15.71
N VAL A 152 -12.94 14.82 -14.74
CA VAL A 152 -12.10 14.96 -13.57
C VAL A 152 -11.21 13.74 -13.43
N MET A 153 -9.95 13.98 -13.11
CA MET A 153 -8.97 12.94 -12.80
C MET A 153 -8.80 12.87 -11.29
N ALA A 154 -8.99 11.68 -10.73
CA ALA A 154 -8.70 11.36 -9.34
C ALA A 154 -7.38 10.60 -9.29
N SER A 155 -6.34 11.20 -8.73
CA SER A 155 -5.00 10.58 -8.65
C SER A 155 -4.60 10.30 -7.21
N PHE A 156 -3.93 9.17 -6.99
CA PHE A 156 -3.42 8.75 -5.69
C PHE A 156 -2.23 7.80 -5.86
N THR A 157 -1.47 7.64 -4.79
CA THR A 157 -0.30 6.77 -4.78
C THR A 157 -0.62 5.47 -4.04
N LEU A 158 -0.26 4.36 -4.65
CA LEU A 158 -0.31 3.02 -4.06
C LEU A 158 1.10 2.49 -3.89
N ASP A 159 1.33 1.79 -2.78
CA ASP A 159 2.53 1.00 -2.62
C ASP A 159 2.37 -0.33 -3.37
N THR A 160 3.36 -0.67 -4.20
CA THR A 160 3.37 -1.96 -4.92
C THR A 160 3.90 -3.08 -4.05
N THR A 161 4.59 -2.73 -2.98
CA THR A 161 5.04 -3.69 -1.99
C THR A 161 3.81 -4.19 -1.25
N GLU A 162 3.44 -5.43 -1.48
CA GLU A 162 2.59 -6.13 -0.54
C GLU A 162 3.32 -6.12 0.80
N ARG A 163 2.95 -5.20 1.67
CA ARG A 163 3.23 -5.36 3.09
C ARG A 163 2.41 -6.57 3.54
N VAL A 164 2.91 -7.75 3.19
CA VAL A 164 2.42 -8.98 3.77
C VAL A 164 2.94 -9.06 5.21
N THR A 165 2.55 -8.08 6.01
CA THR A 165 2.55 -8.28 7.44
C THR A 165 1.33 -9.16 7.74
N LYS A 166 1.33 -10.37 7.23
CA LYS A 166 0.43 -11.38 7.73
C LYS A 166 0.79 -11.56 9.19
N LEU A 167 -0.10 -11.05 10.07
CA LEU A 167 -0.09 -11.54 11.43
C LEU A 167 -0.28 -13.06 11.32
N GLY A 168 0.82 -13.77 11.43
CA GLY A 168 0.89 -15.20 11.20
C GLY A 168 1.05 -15.95 12.50
N THR A 169 0.82 -17.23 12.42
CA THR A 169 1.15 -18.19 13.46
C THR A 169 2.48 -18.86 13.14
N ILE A 170 3.08 -19.56 14.10
CA ILE A 170 4.28 -20.37 13.88
C ILE A 170 4.07 -21.36 12.73
N ARG A 171 2.86 -21.90 12.55
CA ARG A 171 2.50 -22.76 11.42
C ARG A 171 2.59 -22.08 10.06
N ASP A 172 2.31 -20.79 9.99
CA ASP A 172 2.44 -20.03 8.75
C ASP A 172 3.91 -19.80 8.41
N VAL A 173 4.76 -19.60 9.42
CA VAL A 173 6.22 -19.55 9.27
C VAL A 173 6.76 -20.85 8.70
N VAL A 174 6.31 -21.98 9.24
CA VAL A 174 6.73 -23.33 8.76
C VAL A 174 6.33 -23.57 7.30
N LYS A 175 5.16 -23.08 6.88
CA LYS A 175 4.72 -23.19 5.47
C LYS A 175 5.53 -22.33 4.50
N LEU A 176 6.14 -21.25 4.99
CA LEU A 176 6.96 -20.32 4.21
C LEU A 176 8.43 -20.75 4.15
N ALA A 177 8.79 -21.84 4.80
CA ALA A 177 10.16 -22.34 4.93
C ALA A 177 10.81 -22.62 3.58
N GLY A 178 11.51 -21.63 3.06
CA GLY A 178 12.30 -21.68 1.85
C GLY A 178 13.56 -20.83 2.01
N ALA A 179 14.51 -20.98 1.11
CA ALA A 179 15.69 -20.13 1.05
C ALA A 179 15.27 -18.67 0.93
N GLY A 180 15.92 -17.78 1.68
CA GLY A 180 15.71 -16.34 1.63
C GLY A 180 14.39 -15.83 2.25
N ALA A 181 13.63 -16.66 2.98
CA ALA A 181 12.43 -16.20 3.65
C ALA A 181 12.77 -15.53 4.99
N ILE A 182 12.33 -14.29 5.20
CA ILE A 182 12.48 -13.57 6.47
C ILE A 182 11.16 -13.62 7.21
N ALA A 183 11.18 -14.08 8.48
CA ALA A 183 10.04 -14.06 9.40
C ALA A 183 10.38 -13.21 10.62
N VAL A 184 9.50 -12.28 10.97
CA VAL A 184 9.70 -11.35 12.08
C VAL A 184 8.95 -11.86 13.31
N PHE A 185 9.63 -11.88 14.46
CA PHE A 185 9.06 -12.14 15.78
C PHE A 185 9.12 -10.88 16.61
N SER A 186 7.96 -10.23 16.80
CA SER A 186 7.85 -8.97 17.53
C SER A 186 7.20 -9.15 18.90
N GLY A 187 7.63 -8.38 19.89
CA GLY A 187 7.11 -8.40 21.25
C GLY A 187 8.20 -8.34 22.32
N ALA A 188 7.79 -8.02 23.55
CA ALA A 188 8.72 -7.81 24.67
C ALA A 188 9.32 -9.10 25.26
N ASP A 189 8.67 -10.26 25.04
CA ASP A 189 9.12 -11.54 25.64
C ASP A 189 10.15 -12.24 24.73
N ALA A 190 11.44 -12.01 25.00
CA ALA A 190 12.55 -12.65 24.28
C ALA A 190 12.52 -14.18 24.41
N GLY A 191 12.13 -14.71 25.58
CA GLY A 191 12.03 -16.15 25.81
C GLY A 191 10.95 -16.81 24.95
N ALA A 192 9.78 -16.16 24.83
CA ALA A 192 8.70 -16.65 23.98
C ALA A 192 9.10 -16.65 22.49
N LYS A 193 9.80 -15.61 22.03
CA LYS A 193 10.32 -15.52 20.65
C LYS A 193 11.33 -16.64 20.37
N ALA A 194 12.29 -16.88 21.28
CA ALA A 194 13.28 -17.93 21.14
C ALA A 194 12.63 -19.34 21.15
N ALA A 195 11.66 -19.57 22.04
CA ALA A 195 10.91 -20.82 22.11
C ALA A 195 10.09 -21.06 20.83
N ALA A 196 9.50 -20.02 20.27
CA ALA A 196 8.76 -20.07 19.01
C ALA A 196 9.68 -20.41 17.81
N ALA A 197 10.88 -19.80 17.75
CA ALA A 197 11.88 -20.11 16.74
C ALA A 197 12.34 -21.58 16.84
N ALA A 198 12.59 -22.08 18.06
CA ALA A 198 12.96 -23.47 18.31
C ALA A 198 11.85 -24.44 17.91
N SER A 199 10.58 -24.11 18.21
CA SER A 199 9.42 -24.91 17.79
C SER A 199 9.31 -24.96 16.26
N ALA A 200 9.44 -23.81 15.57
CA ALA A 200 9.40 -23.75 14.12
C ALA A 200 10.56 -24.56 13.49
N ALA A 201 11.77 -24.44 14.02
CA ALA A 201 12.92 -25.22 13.58
C ALA A 201 12.68 -26.73 13.74
N SER A 202 12.13 -27.14 14.87
CA SER A 202 11.79 -28.54 15.15
C SER A 202 10.73 -29.08 14.18
N GLU A 203 9.67 -28.31 13.88
CA GLU A 203 8.65 -28.69 12.91
C GLU A 203 9.21 -28.80 11.47
N LEU A 204 10.24 -28.01 11.17
CA LEU A 204 11.00 -28.10 9.90
C LEU A 204 11.99 -29.25 9.86
N GLY A 205 12.22 -29.95 10.96
CA GLY A 205 13.26 -30.97 11.09
C GLY A 205 14.68 -30.41 10.96
N LYS A 206 14.89 -29.13 11.34
CA LYS A 206 16.15 -28.41 11.23
C LYS A 206 16.68 -27.99 12.60
N ALA A 207 18.00 -27.86 12.70
CA ALA A 207 18.64 -27.23 13.85
C ALA A 207 18.37 -25.72 13.86
N LEU A 208 18.42 -25.09 15.03
CA LEU A 208 18.34 -23.64 15.19
C LEU A 208 19.71 -23.08 15.56
N VAL A 209 20.23 -22.18 14.76
CA VAL A 209 21.40 -21.36 15.08
C VAL A 209 20.88 -20.01 15.57
N THR A 210 21.22 -19.63 16.79
CA THR A 210 20.83 -18.33 17.37
C THR A 210 22.05 -17.45 17.51
N VAL A 211 21.97 -16.22 17.00
CA VAL A 211 23.00 -15.20 17.12
C VAL A 211 22.40 -13.90 17.59
N GLY A 212 23.09 -13.17 18.46
CA GLY A 212 22.76 -11.79 18.77
C GLY A 212 23.21 -10.86 17.64
N LEU A 213 22.50 -9.78 17.40
CA LEU A 213 22.85 -8.82 16.37
C LEU A 213 24.25 -8.22 16.58
N ASP A 214 24.63 -7.99 17.83
CA ASP A 214 25.96 -7.51 18.27
C ASP A 214 27.12 -8.40 17.85
N SER A 215 26.85 -9.70 17.64
CA SER A 215 27.86 -10.67 17.17
C SER A 215 27.94 -10.77 15.64
N VAL A 216 26.97 -10.20 14.93
CA VAL A 216 26.90 -10.19 13.45
C VAL A 216 27.46 -8.90 12.89
N VAL A 217 27.14 -7.80 13.55
CA VAL A 217 27.55 -6.46 13.13
C VAL A 217 28.93 -6.12 13.69
N ALA A 218 29.84 -5.76 12.80
CA ALA A 218 31.21 -5.34 13.15
C ALA A 218 31.40 -3.83 12.89
N SER A 219 32.58 -3.33 13.23
CA SER A 219 32.92 -1.90 13.09
C SER A 219 33.06 -1.45 11.62
N SER A 220 33.11 -2.37 10.67
CA SER A 220 33.14 -2.05 9.24
C SER A 220 32.15 -2.91 8.44
N PRO A 221 31.65 -2.40 7.30
CA PRO A 221 30.77 -3.15 6.40
C PRO A 221 31.43 -4.46 5.93
N GLU A 222 32.73 -4.43 5.59
CA GLU A 222 33.44 -5.60 5.08
C GLU A 222 33.58 -6.70 6.14
N GLU A 223 33.78 -6.34 7.40
CA GLU A 223 33.84 -7.31 8.51
C GLU A 223 32.45 -7.89 8.81
N THR A 224 31.41 -7.09 8.69
CA THR A 224 30.01 -7.52 8.82
C THR A 224 29.67 -8.53 7.74
N ASP A 225 29.98 -8.23 6.46
CA ASP A 225 29.79 -9.14 5.34
C ASP A 225 30.53 -10.47 5.54
N ALA A 226 31.81 -10.41 5.94
CA ALA A 226 32.60 -11.61 6.21
C ALA A 226 32.05 -12.45 7.37
N THR A 227 31.38 -11.81 8.34
CA THR A 227 30.75 -12.51 9.46
C THR A 227 29.45 -13.17 9.03
N LEU A 228 28.64 -12.48 8.23
CA LEU A 228 27.44 -13.03 7.62
C LEU A 228 27.76 -14.22 6.70
N ASP A 229 28.80 -14.12 5.88
CA ASP A 229 29.23 -15.21 5.00
C ASP A 229 29.59 -16.46 5.80
N ARG A 230 30.40 -16.32 6.87
CA ARG A 230 30.75 -17.44 7.76
C ARG A 230 29.52 -18.05 8.42
N LEU A 231 28.59 -17.21 8.86
CA LEU A 231 27.35 -17.66 9.48
C LEU A 231 26.48 -18.43 8.48
N PHE A 232 26.32 -17.91 7.26
CA PHE A 232 25.53 -18.57 6.21
C PHE A 232 26.14 -19.90 5.77
N GLU A 233 27.47 -19.99 5.65
CA GLU A 233 28.15 -21.24 5.37
C GLU A 233 27.97 -22.26 6.51
N GLN A 234 27.93 -21.80 7.77
CA GLN A 234 27.60 -22.66 8.91
C GLN A 234 26.15 -23.16 8.81
N VAL A 235 25.18 -22.24 8.66
CA VAL A 235 23.76 -22.58 8.54
C VAL A 235 23.51 -23.56 7.39
N LYS A 236 24.16 -23.35 6.25
CA LYS A 236 24.07 -24.22 5.07
C LYS A 236 24.66 -25.62 5.36
N ARG A 237 25.84 -25.69 5.95
CA ARG A 237 26.52 -26.95 6.27
C ARG A 237 25.74 -27.78 7.29
N GLU A 238 25.12 -27.13 8.27
CA GLU A 238 24.33 -27.79 9.32
C GLU A 238 22.88 -28.05 8.90
N GLY A 239 22.44 -27.49 7.73
CA GLY A 239 21.05 -27.55 7.30
C GLY A 239 20.10 -26.84 8.27
N ALA A 240 20.61 -25.85 9.00
CA ALA A 240 19.93 -25.17 10.08
C ALA A 240 19.03 -24.02 9.60
N VAL A 241 18.26 -23.46 10.53
CA VAL A 241 17.59 -22.16 10.40
C VAL A 241 18.28 -21.15 11.31
N LEU A 242 18.21 -19.86 10.95
CA LEU A 242 18.89 -18.79 11.66
C LEU A 242 17.87 -17.96 12.46
N LEU A 243 18.20 -17.67 13.72
CA LEU A 243 17.52 -16.66 14.54
C LEU A 243 18.51 -15.54 14.86
N ILE A 244 18.20 -14.33 14.41
CA ILE A 244 18.86 -13.10 14.84
C ILE A 244 18.07 -12.54 16.02
N ALA A 245 18.66 -12.59 17.20
CA ALA A 245 18.08 -12.07 18.43
C ALA A 245 18.49 -10.61 18.64
N ASP A 246 17.68 -9.89 19.44
CA ASP A 246 17.93 -8.49 19.85
C ASP A 246 18.19 -7.53 18.67
N ALA A 247 17.38 -7.72 17.62
CA ALA A 247 17.54 -7.01 16.35
C ALA A 247 17.05 -5.55 16.38
N ASP A 248 16.59 -5.06 17.54
CA ASP A 248 16.04 -3.71 17.72
C ASP A 248 17.06 -2.61 17.40
N ALA A 249 18.35 -2.83 17.67
CA ALA A 249 19.39 -1.83 17.42
C ALA A 249 19.56 -1.49 15.93
N LEU A 250 19.28 -2.45 15.03
CA LEU A 250 19.41 -2.25 13.58
C LEU A 250 18.05 -2.00 12.91
N PHE A 251 17.01 -2.73 13.33
CA PHE A 251 15.70 -2.75 12.68
C PHE A 251 14.58 -2.13 13.53
N GLY A 252 14.88 -1.64 14.73
CA GLY A 252 13.95 -0.95 15.62
C GLY A 252 13.72 0.52 15.26
N VAL A 253 12.94 1.22 16.11
CA VAL A 253 12.75 2.68 16.00
C VAL A 253 14.08 3.36 16.23
N ARG A 254 14.65 3.96 15.19
CA ARG A 254 15.83 4.81 15.33
C ARG A 254 15.40 6.23 15.64
N PRO A 255 16.06 6.94 16.59
CA PRO A 255 15.87 8.37 16.78
C PRO A 255 16.28 9.11 15.49
N GLU A 256 15.64 10.26 15.22
CA GLU A 256 15.91 11.08 14.02
C GLU A 256 17.37 11.59 13.97
N GLU A 257 18.04 11.72 15.13
CA GLU A 257 19.47 12.03 15.25
C GLU A 257 20.19 10.79 15.78
N LEU A 258 20.92 10.10 14.91
CA LEU A 258 21.81 9.01 15.32
C LEU A 258 23.01 9.60 16.07
N ASP A 259 23.33 9.02 17.22
CA ASP A 259 24.58 9.32 17.93
C ASP A 259 25.75 8.96 16.99
N PRO A 260 26.68 9.89 16.71
CA PRO A 260 27.86 9.61 15.89
C PRO A 260 28.73 8.46 16.41
N ASP A 261 28.63 8.14 17.70
CA ASP A 261 29.33 7.03 18.35
C ASP A 261 28.51 5.71 18.36
N ASP A 262 27.29 5.69 17.77
CA ASP A 262 26.50 4.46 17.62
C ASP A 262 27.18 3.50 16.62
N PRO A 263 27.61 2.30 17.03
CA PRO A 263 28.27 1.34 16.16
C PRO A 263 27.43 0.89 14.98
N TYR A 264 26.10 1.10 15.05
CA TYR A 264 25.17 0.73 13.99
C TYR A 264 24.86 1.91 13.03
N ALA A 265 25.35 3.12 13.30
CA ALA A 265 25.04 4.31 12.50
C ALA A 265 25.55 4.20 11.05
N ALA A 266 26.69 3.53 10.85
CA ALA A 266 27.34 3.38 9.55
C ALA A 266 26.84 2.16 8.74
N ILE A 267 25.90 1.35 9.28
CA ILE A 267 25.47 0.12 8.65
C ILE A 267 24.33 0.38 7.68
N ASP A 268 24.50 -0.06 6.46
CA ASP A 268 23.46 -0.11 5.45
C ASP A 268 22.46 -1.24 5.76
N VAL A 269 21.33 -0.88 6.34
CA VAL A 269 20.25 -1.82 6.71
C VAL A 269 19.75 -2.57 5.49
N GLY A 270 19.65 -1.89 4.34
CA GLY A 270 19.21 -2.51 3.09
C GLY A 270 20.16 -3.62 2.64
N ALA A 271 21.48 -3.38 2.69
CA ALA A 271 22.49 -4.36 2.35
C ALA A 271 22.44 -5.58 3.29
N VAL A 272 22.27 -5.39 4.59
CA VAL A 272 22.12 -6.49 5.55
C VAL A 272 20.87 -7.32 5.24
N LEU A 273 19.75 -6.68 4.94
CA LEU A 273 18.50 -7.36 4.60
C LEU A 273 18.61 -8.13 3.27
N ASP A 274 19.33 -7.60 2.28
CA ASP A 274 19.62 -8.30 1.04
C ASP A 274 20.41 -9.57 1.31
N ARG A 275 21.43 -9.49 2.14
CA ARG A 275 22.24 -10.65 2.55
C ARG A 275 21.41 -11.69 3.32
N LEU A 276 20.50 -11.25 4.21
CA LEU A 276 19.57 -12.17 4.90
C LEU A 276 18.60 -12.85 3.92
N GLY A 277 18.21 -12.15 2.84
CA GLY A 277 17.43 -12.70 1.74
C GLY A 277 18.17 -13.76 0.93
N ASP A 278 19.50 -13.76 0.91
CA ASP A 278 20.35 -14.78 0.27
C ASP A 278 20.59 -16.00 1.16
N ALA A 279 20.09 -16.01 2.39
CA ALA A 279 20.30 -17.12 3.32
C ALA A 279 19.77 -18.45 2.75
N PRO A 280 20.47 -19.57 3.01
CA PRO A 280 20.10 -20.89 2.46
C PRO A 280 18.83 -21.48 3.09
N SER A 281 18.29 -20.84 4.12
CA SER A 281 17.06 -21.26 4.79
C SER A 281 16.31 -20.03 5.34
N VAL A 282 15.16 -20.27 6.01
CA VAL A 282 14.41 -19.20 6.67
C VAL A 282 15.25 -18.52 7.77
N VAL A 283 15.15 -17.20 7.83
CA VAL A 283 15.76 -16.37 8.88
C VAL A 283 14.67 -15.80 9.76
N PHE A 284 14.80 -16.00 11.05
CA PHE A 284 13.95 -15.36 12.07
C PHE A 284 14.65 -14.11 12.57
N VAL A 285 13.95 -12.99 12.59
CA VAL A 285 14.44 -11.73 13.15
C VAL A 285 13.57 -11.38 14.35
N ALA A 286 14.17 -11.38 15.55
CA ALA A 286 13.48 -11.12 16.80
C ALA A 286 13.74 -9.69 17.28
N LEU A 287 12.66 -8.92 17.46
CA LEU A 287 12.69 -7.53 17.92
C LEU A 287 11.51 -7.21 18.85
N THR A 288 11.58 -6.08 19.54
CA THR A 288 10.53 -5.65 20.47
C THR A 288 9.32 -5.11 19.72
N ALA A 289 9.56 -4.28 18.70
CA ALA A 289 8.50 -3.73 17.86
C ALA A 289 9.01 -3.59 16.41
N LEU A 290 8.21 -4.07 15.47
CA LEU A 290 8.49 -3.87 14.04
C LEU A 290 8.17 -2.40 13.69
N SER A 291 9.18 -1.62 13.41
CA SER A 291 9.06 -0.19 13.15
C SER A 291 9.81 0.28 11.91
N GLY A 292 10.76 -0.51 11.40
CA GLY A 292 11.48 -0.19 10.17
C GLY A 292 10.68 -0.60 8.93
N ASP A 293 10.49 0.34 8.01
CA ASP A 293 9.81 0.06 6.73
C ASP A 293 10.58 -1.01 5.92
N GLU A 294 11.90 -0.98 5.93
CA GLU A 294 12.75 -1.87 5.15
C GLU A 294 12.64 -3.35 5.56
N LEU A 295 12.65 -3.64 6.87
CA LEU A 295 12.44 -5.01 7.35
C LEU A 295 11.01 -5.46 7.13
N ALA A 296 10.02 -4.57 7.34
CA ALA A 296 8.62 -4.88 7.11
C ALA A 296 8.34 -5.24 5.64
N ASP A 297 9.02 -4.57 4.71
CA ASP A 297 8.90 -4.83 3.26
C ASP A 297 9.51 -6.17 2.83
N ARG A 298 10.53 -6.66 3.54
CA ARG A 298 11.21 -7.94 3.27
C ARG A 298 10.61 -9.11 4.05
N ALA A 299 9.94 -8.84 5.17
CA ALA A 299 9.34 -9.87 6.00
C ALA A 299 8.14 -10.52 5.30
N ARG A 300 8.13 -11.84 5.20
CA ARG A 300 7.00 -12.60 4.66
C ARG A 300 5.90 -12.85 5.68
N VAL A 301 6.24 -12.85 6.96
CA VAL A 301 5.32 -13.05 8.07
C VAL A 301 5.83 -12.35 9.33
N GLU A 302 4.93 -11.76 10.11
CA GLU A 302 5.18 -11.28 11.45
C GLU A 302 4.38 -12.13 12.44
N VAL A 303 5.03 -12.60 13.50
CA VAL A 303 4.37 -13.25 14.65
C VAL A 303 4.54 -12.34 15.85
N ARG A 304 3.43 -11.88 16.41
CA ARG A 304 3.43 -11.00 17.59
C ARG A 304 3.28 -11.79 18.87
N PHE A 305 4.15 -11.50 19.80
CA PHE A 305 4.12 -12.04 21.14
C PHE A 305 3.62 -10.94 22.08
N PRO A 306 2.38 -11.04 22.61
CA PRO A 306 1.90 -10.05 23.55
C PRO A 306 2.80 -10.04 24.78
N GLY A 307 3.18 -8.85 25.27
CA GLY A 307 3.85 -8.71 26.55
C GLY A 307 2.93 -9.22 27.68
N ARG A 308 3.53 -9.81 28.70
CA ARG A 308 2.81 -10.23 29.91
C ARG A 308 2.34 -9.02 30.71
#